data_7b171db8cd54d38b0cc5a8c40eb7a657
#
_entry.id   7b171db8cd54d38b0cc5a8c40eb7a657
#
_cell.length_a   1.000
_cell.length_b   1.000
_cell.length_c   1.000
_cell.angle_alpha   90.00
_cell.angle_beta   90.00
_cell.angle_gamma   90.00
#
_symmetry.space_group_name_H-M   'P 1'
#
loop_
_entity.id
_entity.type
_entity.pdbx_description
1 polymer ?
#
loop_
_entity_poly.entity_id
_entity_poly.type
_entity_poly.pdbx_seq_one_letter_code
_entity_poly.pdbx_strand_id
1 'polypeptide(L)'
;MIFFELEPSDISNLNDADLREMVARLCEAELIRQEIQTSCVLWGGAQEAADGGLDVRVVNAIPLLKPGFVSRENTGFQVKKNSMSKAACKKEMLDKGTLKTVIGDLLEKKGAYIIVSGKDDCSDKMLSERLLGMKSALEGLPNSEDLLLDFYGRDRLSAWLRQFPGVALWVRSRLGKPLSGWRPFGRWTSTPVDKDDEFYLTNTLASSI
;
A
#
# COMPACT_ATOMS: atom_id res chain seq x y z
N MET A 1 -20.71 -3.70 15.34
CA MET A 1 -20.28 -2.66 14.39
C MET A 1 -18.81 -2.40 14.66
N ILE A 2 -17.92 -2.73 13.72
CA ILE A 2 -16.48 -2.53 13.90
C ILE A 2 -16.20 -1.07 13.52
N PHE A 3 -15.92 -0.22 14.49
CA PHE A 3 -15.78 1.25 14.32
C PHE A 3 -14.72 1.70 13.32
N PHE A 4 -13.77 0.82 12.99
CA PHE A 4 -12.63 1.14 12.11
C PHE A 4 -12.78 0.59 10.69
N GLU A 5 -13.88 -0.11 10.40
CA GLU A 5 -14.05 -0.77 9.12
C GLU A 5 -14.28 0.26 8.01
N LEU A 6 -13.47 0.13 6.97
CA LEU A 6 -13.63 0.83 5.71
C LEU A 6 -14.11 -0.18 4.69
N GLU A 7 -15.21 0.18 4.04
CA GLU A 7 -15.75 -0.61 2.95
C GLU A 7 -14.85 -0.48 1.70
N PRO A 8 -14.79 -1.51 0.84
CA PRO A 8 -14.05 -1.39 -0.42
C PRO A 8 -14.46 -0.18 -1.27
N SER A 9 -15.74 0.22 -1.19
CA SER A 9 -16.26 1.42 -1.84
C SER A 9 -15.63 2.72 -1.34
N ASP A 10 -15.23 2.79 -0.07
CA ASP A 10 -14.54 3.95 0.51
C ASP A 10 -13.19 4.18 -0.14
N ILE A 11 -12.46 3.11 -0.43
CA ILE A 11 -11.16 3.18 -1.10
C ILE A 11 -11.29 3.82 -2.49
N SER A 12 -12.37 3.53 -3.21
CA SER A 12 -12.63 4.13 -4.52
C SER A 12 -12.83 5.64 -4.49
N ASN A 13 -13.15 6.21 -3.33
CA ASN A 13 -13.38 7.64 -3.15
C ASN A 13 -12.09 8.41 -2.82
N LEU A 14 -10.98 7.73 -2.50
CA LEU A 14 -9.70 8.38 -2.33
C LEU A 14 -9.24 9.01 -3.65
N ASN A 15 -8.61 10.18 -3.58
CA ASN A 15 -7.89 10.72 -4.70
C ASN A 15 -6.59 9.93 -4.94
N ASP A 16 -5.90 10.22 -6.03
CA ASP A 16 -4.71 9.49 -6.44
C ASP A 16 -3.55 9.64 -5.44
N ALA A 17 -3.34 10.84 -4.91
CA ALA A 17 -2.31 11.09 -3.92
C ALA A 17 -2.59 10.38 -2.58
N ASP A 18 -3.82 10.47 -2.08
CA ASP A 18 -4.22 9.80 -0.84
C ASP A 18 -4.18 8.27 -0.97
N LEU A 19 -4.49 7.72 -2.16
CA LEU A 19 -4.38 6.28 -2.40
C LEU A 19 -2.93 5.80 -2.33
N ARG A 20 -1.99 6.54 -2.92
CA ARG A 20 -0.55 6.24 -2.83
C ARG A 20 -0.04 6.36 -1.40
N GLU A 21 -0.39 7.46 -0.72
CA GLU A 21 -0.01 7.66 0.68
C GLU A 21 -0.57 6.55 1.58
N MET A 22 -1.80 6.08 1.34
CA MET A 22 -2.38 4.94 2.05
C MET A 22 -1.53 3.68 1.89
N VAL A 23 -1.11 3.35 0.67
CA VAL A 23 -0.26 2.17 0.42
C VAL A 23 1.08 2.32 1.13
N ALA A 24 1.71 3.49 1.07
CA ALA A 24 2.97 3.75 1.77
C ALA A 24 2.83 3.57 3.29
N ARG A 25 1.81 4.17 3.90
CA ARG A 25 1.52 4.03 5.34
C ARG A 25 1.21 2.59 5.76
N LEU A 26 0.57 1.81 4.90
CA LEU A 26 0.33 0.39 5.13
C LEU A 26 1.64 -0.40 5.09
N CYS A 27 2.55 -0.10 4.15
CA CYS A 27 3.89 -0.69 4.13
C CYS A 27 4.66 -0.35 5.42
N GLU A 28 4.69 0.93 5.81
CA GLU A 28 5.33 1.37 7.04
C GLU A 28 4.78 0.64 8.28
N ALA A 29 3.44 0.57 8.40
CA ALA A 29 2.79 -0.09 9.52
C ALA A 29 3.08 -1.61 9.56
N GLU A 30 3.15 -2.26 8.41
CA GLU A 30 3.50 -3.67 8.31
C GLU A 30 4.95 -3.94 8.70
N LEU A 31 5.89 -3.09 8.27
CA LEU A 31 7.30 -3.18 8.64
C LEU A 31 7.51 -2.92 10.14
N ILE A 32 6.85 -1.91 10.72
CA ILE A 32 6.90 -1.62 12.17
C ILE A 32 6.46 -2.87 12.96
N ARG A 33 5.38 -3.53 12.54
CA ARG A 33 4.91 -4.77 13.20
C ARG A 33 5.93 -5.91 13.16
N GLN A 34 6.86 -5.85 12.21
CA GLN A 34 7.96 -6.82 12.06
C GLN A 34 9.28 -6.30 12.65
N GLU A 35 9.25 -5.16 13.37
CA GLU A 35 10.43 -4.51 13.95
C GLU A 35 11.47 -4.06 12.90
N ILE A 36 11.00 -3.82 11.67
CA ILE A 36 11.82 -3.32 10.56
C ILE A 36 11.68 -1.80 10.46
N GLN A 37 12.78 -1.13 10.15
CA GLN A 37 12.80 0.34 10.03
C GLN A 37 11.96 0.83 8.84
N THR A 38 11.18 1.87 9.06
CA THR A 38 10.35 2.50 8.00
C THR A 38 11.17 3.24 6.95
N SER A 39 12.45 3.52 7.20
CA SER A 39 13.37 4.07 6.19
C SER A 39 13.55 3.17 4.96
N CYS A 40 13.14 1.90 5.05
CA CYS A 40 13.05 0.99 3.92
C CYS A 40 11.89 1.33 2.96
N VAL A 41 10.91 2.16 3.38
CA VAL A 41 9.77 2.56 2.54
C VAL A 41 10.08 3.88 1.87
N LEU A 42 10.11 3.89 0.55
CA LEU A 42 10.35 5.07 -0.27
C LEU A 42 9.09 5.41 -1.05
N TRP A 43 8.62 6.66 -0.93
CA TRP A 43 7.44 7.17 -1.64
C TRP A 43 7.45 8.70 -1.68
N GLY A 44 6.56 9.31 -2.45
CA GLY A 44 6.35 10.76 -2.45
C GLY A 44 7.30 11.57 -3.33
N GLY A 45 8.02 10.95 -4.25
CA GLY A 45 8.74 11.66 -5.32
C GLY A 45 7.79 12.40 -6.27
N ALA A 46 8.30 13.41 -6.99
CA ALA A 46 7.54 14.08 -8.03
C ALA A 46 7.06 13.05 -9.07
N GLN A 47 5.81 13.15 -9.52
CA GLN A 47 5.20 12.21 -10.47
C GLN A 47 5.98 12.03 -11.78
N GLU A 48 6.85 13.00 -12.09
CA GLU A 48 7.70 13.06 -13.29
C GLU A 48 9.15 12.68 -13.02
N ALA A 49 9.49 12.27 -11.78
CA ALA A 49 10.84 11.84 -11.49
C ALA A 49 11.17 10.59 -12.32
N ALA A 50 12.33 10.61 -12.98
CA ALA A 50 12.82 9.55 -13.86
C ALA A 50 13.22 8.26 -13.10
N ASP A 51 12.63 8.01 -11.92
CA ASP A 51 12.90 6.87 -11.04
C ASP A 51 12.18 5.58 -11.42
N GLY A 52 11.70 5.52 -12.68
CA GLY A 52 11.21 4.29 -13.29
C GLY A 52 9.75 3.95 -13.01
N GLY A 53 8.97 4.83 -12.32
CA GLY A 53 7.51 4.73 -12.29
C GLY A 53 6.94 3.78 -11.25
N LEU A 54 7.55 3.62 -10.08
CA LEU A 54 6.93 3.03 -8.90
C LEU A 54 6.44 4.14 -7.96
N ASP A 55 5.23 3.99 -7.48
CA ASP A 55 4.61 4.95 -6.56
C ASP A 55 5.07 4.73 -5.10
N VAL A 56 5.29 3.47 -4.71
CA VAL A 56 5.81 3.08 -3.40
C VAL A 56 6.82 1.94 -3.58
N ARG A 57 7.93 2.00 -2.87
CA ARG A 57 8.98 0.98 -2.88
C ARG A 57 9.35 0.58 -1.47
N VAL A 58 9.43 -0.71 -1.22
CA VAL A 58 10.09 -1.27 -0.05
C VAL A 58 11.44 -1.80 -0.53
N VAL A 59 12.53 -1.38 0.12
CA VAL A 59 13.89 -1.68 -0.34
C VAL A 59 14.69 -2.32 0.78
N ASN A 60 15.22 -3.52 0.53
CA ASN A 60 16.08 -4.26 1.45
C ASN A 60 15.47 -4.40 2.87
N ALA A 61 14.19 -4.69 2.96
CA ALA A 61 13.48 -4.92 4.22
C ALA A 61 13.81 -6.32 4.78
N ILE A 62 14.99 -6.51 5.33
CA ILE A 62 15.47 -7.78 5.91
C ILE A 62 15.58 -7.69 7.44
N PRO A 63 15.24 -8.80 8.14
CA PRO A 63 14.56 -9.99 7.62
C PRO A 63 13.03 -9.81 7.62
N LEU A 64 12.35 -10.13 6.52
CA LEU A 64 10.91 -10.33 6.55
C LEU A 64 10.62 -11.66 7.27
N LEU A 65 10.22 -11.59 8.53
CA LEU A 65 9.92 -12.77 9.35
C LEU A 65 8.67 -13.51 8.86
N LYS A 66 7.69 -12.76 8.35
CA LYS A 66 6.44 -13.28 7.80
C LYS A 66 6.05 -12.46 6.57
N PRO A 67 6.10 -13.04 5.37
CA PRO A 67 5.54 -12.39 4.20
C PRO A 67 4.04 -12.08 4.43
N GLY A 68 3.65 -10.84 4.14
CA GLY A 68 2.27 -10.38 4.23
C GLY A 68 1.87 -9.70 2.92
N PHE A 69 1.29 -8.51 3.03
CA PHE A 69 1.03 -7.68 1.86
C PHE A 69 2.31 -7.06 1.29
N VAL A 70 3.33 -6.83 2.10
CA VAL A 70 4.71 -6.65 1.65
C VAL A 70 5.28 -8.05 1.47
N SER A 71 5.33 -8.53 0.23
CA SER A 71 5.55 -9.94 -0.08
C SER A 71 7.01 -10.36 -0.07
N ARG A 72 7.93 -9.43 -0.35
CA ARG A 72 9.37 -9.66 -0.43
C ARG A 72 10.17 -8.45 0.07
N GLU A 73 11.42 -8.68 0.39
CA GLU A 73 12.37 -7.66 0.90
C GLU A 73 12.54 -6.47 -0.04
N ASN A 74 12.37 -6.71 -1.34
CA ASN A 74 12.32 -5.68 -2.38
C ASN A 74 10.95 -5.78 -3.06
N THR A 75 10.03 -4.89 -2.70
CA THR A 75 8.67 -4.85 -3.25
C THR A 75 8.37 -3.48 -3.82
N GLY A 76 7.95 -3.45 -5.09
CA GLY A 76 7.49 -2.25 -5.77
C GLY A 76 5.99 -2.25 -5.97
N PHE A 77 5.33 -1.16 -5.64
CA PHE A 77 3.90 -0.95 -5.84
C PHE A 77 3.67 0.13 -6.89
N GLN A 78 2.86 -0.21 -7.89
CA GLN A 78 2.32 0.72 -8.85
C GLN A 78 0.85 0.98 -8.52
N VAL A 79 0.52 2.19 -8.09
CA VAL A 79 -0.79 2.53 -7.55
C VAL A 79 -1.61 3.28 -8.59
N LYS A 80 -2.79 2.78 -8.90
CA LYS A 80 -3.72 3.35 -9.87
C LYS A 80 -5.10 3.58 -9.25
N LYS A 81 -5.62 4.77 -9.42
CA LYS A 81 -7.01 5.06 -9.03
C LYS A 81 -8.01 4.37 -9.95
N ASN A 82 -7.67 4.23 -11.22
CA ASN A 82 -8.54 3.71 -12.27
C ASN A 82 -8.54 2.19 -12.33
N SER A 83 -9.56 1.66 -13.02
CA SER A 83 -9.68 0.24 -13.32
C SER A 83 -8.54 -0.24 -14.22
N MET A 84 -8.02 -1.42 -13.94
CA MET A 84 -6.88 -2.02 -14.63
C MET A 84 -7.30 -3.33 -15.31
N SER A 85 -7.46 -3.30 -16.63
CA SER A 85 -7.69 -4.50 -17.43
C SER A 85 -6.40 -5.32 -17.59
N LYS A 86 -6.51 -6.56 -18.11
CA LYS A 86 -5.36 -7.39 -18.50
C LYS A 86 -4.37 -6.63 -19.37
N ALA A 87 -4.87 -5.94 -20.40
CA ALA A 87 -4.03 -5.16 -21.33
C ALA A 87 -3.40 -3.93 -20.65
N ALA A 88 -4.13 -3.26 -19.74
CA ALA A 88 -3.61 -2.15 -18.98
C ALA A 88 -2.49 -2.59 -18.02
N CYS A 89 -2.64 -3.74 -17.35
CA CYS A 89 -1.59 -4.31 -16.50
C CYS A 89 -0.31 -4.62 -17.29
N LYS A 90 -0.43 -5.22 -18.50
CA LYS A 90 0.72 -5.41 -19.39
C LYS A 90 1.39 -4.09 -19.75
N LYS A 91 0.57 -3.12 -20.22
CA LYS A 91 1.06 -1.80 -20.66
C LYS A 91 1.78 -1.06 -19.52
N GLU A 92 1.29 -1.19 -18.29
CA GLU A 92 1.86 -0.51 -17.13
C GLU A 92 3.29 -0.96 -16.83
N MET A 93 3.65 -2.20 -17.16
CA MET A 93 5.01 -2.72 -16.98
C MET A 93 6.00 -2.26 -18.07
N LEU A 94 5.48 -1.69 -19.15
CA LEU A 94 6.28 -1.33 -20.32
C LEU A 94 6.41 0.19 -20.46
N ASP A 95 7.58 0.63 -20.91
CA ASP A 95 7.81 1.96 -21.47
C ASP A 95 8.19 1.82 -22.94
N LYS A 96 7.38 2.43 -23.83
CA LYS A 96 7.57 2.35 -25.30
C LYS A 96 7.77 0.93 -25.83
N GLY A 97 7.12 -0.05 -25.22
CA GLY A 97 7.20 -1.46 -25.59
C GLY A 97 8.35 -2.25 -24.95
N THR A 98 9.21 -1.60 -24.17
CA THR A 98 10.32 -2.23 -23.45
C THR A 98 9.98 -2.32 -21.97
N LEU A 99 10.42 -3.37 -21.26
CA LEU A 99 10.22 -3.48 -19.81
C LEU A 99 10.83 -2.28 -19.09
N LYS A 100 10.08 -1.68 -18.17
CA LYS A 100 10.58 -0.58 -17.32
C LYS A 100 11.81 -1.04 -16.53
N THR A 101 12.85 -0.23 -16.49
CA THR A 101 14.13 -0.54 -15.81
C THR A 101 13.92 -0.96 -14.37
N VAL A 102 13.04 -0.26 -13.64
CA VAL A 102 12.76 -0.57 -12.22
C VAL A 102 12.18 -1.96 -12.02
N ILE A 103 11.44 -2.51 -13.00
CA ILE A 103 10.92 -3.89 -12.93
C ILE A 103 12.04 -4.88 -13.20
N GLY A 104 12.99 -4.54 -14.08
CA GLY A 104 14.23 -5.31 -14.29
C GLY A 104 15.05 -5.39 -13.00
N ASP A 105 15.24 -4.26 -12.31
CA ASP A 105 15.95 -4.19 -11.03
C ASP A 105 15.25 -5.06 -9.94
N LEU A 106 13.92 -5.08 -9.92
CA LEU A 106 13.17 -5.96 -9.01
C LEU A 106 13.36 -7.44 -9.37
N LEU A 107 13.39 -7.78 -10.66
CA LEU A 107 13.63 -9.14 -11.13
C LEU A 107 15.03 -9.62 -10.70
N GLU A 108 16.07 -8.82 -10.92
CA GLU A 108 17.45 -9.13 -10.50
C GLU A 108 17.56 -9.38 -8.98
N LYS A 109 16.78 -8.64 -8.19
CA LYS A 109 16.71 -8.78 -6.72
C LYS A 109 15.74 -9.86 -6.25
N LYS A 110 15.15 -10.64 -7.16
CA LYS A 110 14.09 -11.61 -6.86
C LYS A 110 12.96 -10.99 -6.04
N GLY A 111 12.64 -9.74 -6.34
CA GLY A 111 11.67 -8.91 -5.64
C GLY A 111 10.23 -9.22 -6.04
N ALA A 112 9.32 -8.32 -5.65
CA ALA A 112 7.91 -8.36 -6.02
C ALA A 112 7.50 -7.08 -6.75
N TYR A 113 6.67 -7.20 -7.78
CA TYR A 113 6.00 -6.08 -8.43
C TYR A 113 4.49 -6.24 -8.30
N ILE A 114 3.85 -5.25 -7.70
CA ILE A 114 2.43 -5.30 -7.34
C ILE A 114 1.72 -4.10 -7.97
N ILE A 115 0.69 -4.37 -8.78
CA ILE A 115 -0.22 -3.32 -9.24
C ILE A 115 -1.35 -3.21 -8.24
N VAL A 116 -1.62 -1.99 -7.78
CA VAL A 116 -2.71 -1.64 -6.87
C VAL A 116 -3.76 -0.87 -7.65
N SER A 117 -5.04 -1.27 -7.53
CA SER A 117 -6.17 -0.52 -8.09
C SER A 117 -7.17 -0.12 -7.01
N GLY A 118 -7.42 1.17 -6.88
CA GLY A 118 -8.46 1.70 -6.00
C GLY A 118 -9.89 1.51 -6.53
N LYS A 119 -10.05 1.01 -7.77
CA LYS A 119 -11.35 0.89 -8.44
C LYS A 119 -11.83 -0.54 -8.59
N ASP A 120 -10.93 -1.48 -8.75
CA ASP A 120 -11.27 -2.87 -9.08
C ASP A 120 -11.62 -3.70 -7.86
N ASP A 121 -12.69 -4.51 -8.00
CA ASP A 121 -12.89 -5.72 -7.23
C ASP A 121 -12.36 -6.90 -8.04
N CYS A 122 -11.66 -7.82 -7.41
CA CYS A 122 -11.05 -8.92 -8.13
C CYS A 122 -11.59 -10.28 -7.70
N SER A 123 -12.49 -10.85 -8.53
CA SER A 123 -12.71 -12.29 -8.48
C SER A 123 -11.44 -13.06 -8.90
N ASP A 124 -11.35 -14.34 -8.53
CA ASP A 124 -10.20 -15.19 -8.88
C ASP A 124 -9.89 -15.21 -10.38
N LYS A 125 -10.95 -15.23 -11.21
CA LYS A 125 -10.82 -15.15 -12.67
C LYS A 125 -10.19 -13.82 -13.09
N MET A 126 -10.69 -12.72 -12.57
CA MET A 126 -10.19 -11.38 -12.91
C MET A 126 -8.74 -11.18 -12.42
N LEU A 127 -8.40 -11.71 -11.26
CA LEU A 127 -7.02 -11.72 -10.76
C LEU A 127 -6.11 -12.50 -11.72
N SER A 128 -6.50 -13.73 -12.07
CA SER A 128 -5.74 -14.57 -13.00
C SER A 128 -5.51 -13.89 -14.35
N GLU A 129 -6.52 -13.22 -14.91
CA GLU A 129 -6.39 -12.47 -16.18
C GLU A 129 -5.38 -11.32 -16.05
N ARG A 130 -5.38 -10.56 -14.94
CA ARG A 130 -4.43 -9.48 -14.71
C ARG A 130 -3.01 -10.00 -14.57
N LEU A 131 -2.82 -11.07 -13.80
CA LEU A 131 -1.51 -11.73 -13.65
C LEU A 131 -1.00 -12.28 -14.98
N LEU A 132 -1.88 -12.84 -15.83
CA LEU A 132 -1.51 -13.26 -17.20
C LEU A 132 -1.06 -12.06 -18.03
N GLY A 133 -1.72 -10.89 -17.89
CA GLY A 133 -1.29 -9.66 -18.54
C GLY A 133 0.11 -9.24 -18.10
N MET A 134 0.37 -9.25 -16.80
CA MET A 134 1.68 -8.92 -16.24
C MET A 134 2.76 -9.91 -16.69
N LYS A 135 2.50 -11.21 -16.62
CA LYS A 135 3.41 -12.25 -17.09
C LYS A 135 3.77 -12.08 -18.56
N SER A 136 2.79 -11.70 -19.40
CA SER A 136 3.05 -11.48 -20.83
C SER A 136 3.98 -10.30 -21.13
N ALA A 137 4.22 -9.40 -20.18
CA ALA A 137 5.24 -8.35 -20.31
C ALA A 137 6.67 -8.86 -20.04
N LEU A 138 6.80 -10.02 -19.40
CA LEU A 138 8.07 -10.66 -19.06
C LEU A 138 8.45 -11.79 -20.03
N GLU A 139 7.61 -12.06 -21.05
CA GLU A 139 7.87 -13.12 -22.05
C GLU A 139 9.23 -12.92 -22.72
N GLY A 140 10.01 -14.00 -22.76
CA GLY A 140 11.34 -13.99 -23.37
C GLY A 140 12.48 -13.50 -22.45
N LEU A 141 12.18 -13.07 -21.23
CA LEU A 141 13.20 -12.70 -20.26
C LEU A 141 13.67 -13.94 -19.46
N PRO A 142 14.97 -14.09 -19.25
CA PRO A 142 15.50 -15.15 -18.40
C PRO A 142 15.07 -14.94 -16.95
N ASN A 143 14.82 -16.04 -16.25
CA ASN A 143 14.46 -16.05 -14.80
C ASN A 143 13.25 -15.18 -14.46
N SER A 144 12.34 -14.97 -15.41
CA SER A 144 11.15 -14.14 -15.19
C SER A 144 10.25 -14.66 -14.06
N GLU A 145 10.34 -15.95 -13.73
CA GLU A 145 9.67 -16.62 -12.61
C GLU A 145 10.20 -16.18 -11.24
N ASP A 146 11.41 -15.62 -11.17
CA ASP A 146 11.97 -15.10 -9.92
C ASP A 146 11.29 -13.82 -9.44
N LEU A 147 10.62 -13.06 -10.35
CA LEU A 147 9.83 -11.91 -9.99
C LEU A 147 8.43 -12.32 -9.53
N LEU A 148 8.09 -12.02 -8.28
CA LEU A 148 6.72 -12.21 -7.81
C LEU A 148 5.83 -11.11 -8.38
N LEU A 149 4.77 -11.51 -9.08
CA LEU A 149 3.75 -10.60 -9.60
C LEU A 149 2.47 -10.75 -8.79
N ASP A 150 1.85 -9.63 -8.40
CA ASP A 150 0.55 -9.66 -7.74
C ASP A 150 -0.30 -8.43 -8.12
N PHE A 151 -1.60 -8.50 -7.78
CA PHE A 151 -2.54 -7.43 -8.02
C PHE A 151 -3.45 -7.26 -6.81
N TYR A 152 -3.54 -6.03 -6.28
CA TYR A 152 -4.37 -5.69 -5.14
C TYR A 152 -5.54 -4.81 -5.58
N GLY A 153 -6.73 -5.38 -5.58
CA GLY A 153 -7.98 -4.63 -5.71
C GLY A 153 -8.41 -4.04 -4.36
N ARG A 154 -9.49 -3.28 -4.37
CA ARG A 154 -10.01 -2.60 -3.15
C ARG A 154 -10.43 -3.56 -2.04
N ASP A 155 -10.91 -4.77 -2.35
CA ASP A 155 -11.20 -5.79 -1.33
C ASP A 155 -9.94 -6.19 -0.56
N ARG A 156 -8.85 -6.41 -1.28
CA ARG A 156 -7.57 -6.78 -0.69
C ARG A 156 -6.95 -5.62 0.08
N LEU A 157 -7.10 -4.38 -0.41
CA LEU A 157 -6.70 -3.17 0.31
C LEU A 157 -7.52 -2.97 1.58
N SER A 158 -8.82 -3.20 1.55
CA SER A 158 -9.69 -3.17 2.74
C SER A 158 -9.26 -4.23 3.77
N ALA A 159 -8.91 -5.44 3.31
CA ALA A 159 -8.37 -6.49 4.18
C ALA A 159 -7.04 -6.08 4.83
N TRP A 160 -6.17 -5.38 4.10
CA TRP A 160 -4.91 -4.85 4.63
C TRP A 160 -5.16 -3.75 5.66
N LEU A 161 -6.03 -2.79 5.35
CA LEU A 161 -6.43 -1.70 6.26
C LEU A 161 -7.00 -2.21 7.60
N ARG A 162 -7.78 -3.30 7.59
CA ARG A 162 -8.34 -3.88 8.82
C ARG A 162 -7.25 -4.31 9.81
N GLN A 163 -6.04 -4.59 9.35
CA GLN A 163 -4.94 -4.98 10.22
C GLN A 163 -4.27 -3.78 10.91
N PHE A 164 -4.53 -2.55 10.42
CA PHE A 164 -3.85 -1.33 10.88
C PHE A 164 -4.84 -0.20 11.17
N PRO A 165 -5.50 -0.22 12.36
CA PRO A 165 -6.52 0.77 12.72
C PRO A 165 -6.05 2.23 12.62
N GLY A 166 -4.77 2.50 12.91
CA GLY A 166 -4.20 3.84 12.78
C GLY A 166 -4.21 4.37 11.34
N VAL A 167 -3.93 3.50 10.36
CA VAL A 167 -4.02 3.86 8.94
C VAL A 167 -5.48 4.00 8.51
N ALA A 168 -6.36 3.13 9.00
CA ALA A 168 -7.80 3.23 8.73
C ALA A 168 -8.40 4.55 9.23
N LEU A 169 -8.01 5.02 10.41
CA LEU A 169 -8.40 6.33 10.94
C LEU A 169 -7.91 7.48 10.05
N TRP A 170 -6.68 7.40 9.56
CA TRP A 170 -6.15 8.38 8.63
C TRP A 170 -6.95 8.40 7.33
N VAL A 171 -7.26 7.24 6.73
CA VAL A 171 -8.09 7.14 5.52
C VAL A 171 -9.48 7.74 5.76
N ARG A 172 -10.13 7.43 6.89
CA ARG A 172 -11.43 8.03 7.25
C ARG A 172 -11.37 9.55 7.31
N SER A 173 -10.29 10.09 7.86
CA SER A 173 -10.07 11.55 7.92
C SER A 173 -9.97 12.15 6.51
N ARG A 174 -9.27 11.48 5.57
CA ARG A 174 -9.16 11.93 4.17
C ARG A 174 -10.51 11.89 3.44
N LEU A 175 -11.36 10.96 3.79
CA LEU A 175 -12.71 10.82 3.23
C LEU A 175 -13.76 11.76 3.87
N GLY A 176 -13.36 12.62 4.80
CA GLY A 176 -14.31 13.45 5.54
C GLY A 176 -15.23 12.67 6.49
N LYS A 177 -14.82 11.47 6.90
CA LYS A 177 -15.54 10.57 7.81
C LYS A 177 -14.76 10.34 9.12
N PRO A 178 -14.23 11.39 9.79
CA PRO A 178 -13.48 11.20 11.01
C PRO A 178 -14.38 10.59 12.09
N LEU A 179 -13.80 9.78 12.97
CA LEU A 179 -14.48 9.33 14.17
C LEU A 179 -14.27 10.37 15.26
N SER A 180 -15.36 10.91 15.79
CA SER A 180 -15.30 11.84 16.92
C SER A 180 -14.61 11.18 18.11
N GLY A 181 -13.67 11.89 18.73
CA GLY A 181 -12.92 11.40 19.89
C GLY A 181 -11.80 10.38 19.58
N TRP A 182 -11.60 10.00 18.31
CA TRP A 182 -10.53 9.07 17.92
C TRP A 182 -9.45 9.76 17.08
N ARG A 183 -8.19 9.64 17.50
CA ARG A 183 -7.04 10.19 16.79
C ARG A 183 -5.90 9.17 16.79
N PRO A 184 -5.03 9.13 15.77
CA PRO A 184 -3.78 8.37 15.83
C PRO A 184 -2.93 8.87 17.01
N PHE A 185 -2.25 7.97 17.70
CA PHE A 185 -1.44 8.28 18.90
C PHE A 185 -0.47 9.46 18.67
N GLY A 186 0.22 9.53 17.55
CA GLY A 186 1.12 10.64 17.24
C GLY A 186 0.44 12.00 17.15
N ARG A 187 -0.87 12.07 16.88
CA ARG A 187 -1.64 13.33 16.94
C ARG A 187 -2.03 13.72 18.37
N TRP A 188 -2.20 12.76 19.27
CA TRP A 188 -2.44 13.05 20.67
C TRP A 188 -1.23 13.71 21.34
N THR A 189 -0.02 13.27 20.97
CA THR A 189 1.22 13.79 21.55
C THR A 189 1.65 15.15 20.99
N SER A 190 1.15 15.56 19.82
CA SER A 190 1.58 16.79 19.14
C SER A 190 0.52 17.90 19.12
N THR A 191 -0.69 17.63 19.55
CA THR A 191 -1.78 18.63 19.58
C THR A 191 -1.90 19.21 20.98
N PRO A 192 -1.94 20.56 21.15
CA PRO A 192 -2.26 21.16 22.45
C PRO A 192 -3.58 20.57 22.97
N VAL A 193 -3.58 20.13 24.20
CA VAL A 193 -4.77 19.58 24.85
C VAL A 193 -5.78 20.69 25.03
N ASP A 194 -6.92 20.63 24.34
CA ASP A 194 -8.06 21.45 24.68
C ASP A 194 -8.58 21.02 26.06
N LYS A 195 -9.16 21.94 26.83
CA LYS A 195 -9.64 21.64 28.20
C LYS A 195 -10.61 20.44 28.24
N ASP A 196 -11.32 20.18 27.14
CA ASP A 196 -12.24 19.05 27.02
C ASP A 196 -11.52 17.70 26.73
N ASP A 197 -10.25 17.72 26.31
CA ASP A 197 -9.44 16.52 26.05
C ASP A 197 -8.66 16.06 27.32
N GLU A 198 -8.61 16.87 28.37
CA GLU A 198 -7.88 16.59 29.62
C GLU A 198 -8.40 15.31 30.33
N PHE A 199 -9.68 15.03 30.20
CA PHE A 199 -10.32 13.83 30.76
C PHE A 199 -9.77 12.51 30.17
N TYR A 200 -9.39 12.49 28.91
CA TYR A 200 -8.90 11.29 28.23
C TYR A 200 -7.44 10.97 28.55
N LEU A 201 -6.61 12.01 28.76
CA LEU A 201 -5.21 11.83 29.15
C LEU A 201 -5.06 11.26 30.57
N THR A 202 -5.90 11.71 31.51
CA THR A 202 -5.90 11.22 32.89
C THR A 202 -6.30 9.76 33.01
N ASN A 203 -7.28 9.31 32.22
CA ASN A 203 -7.74 7.91 32.26
C ASN A 203 -6.75 6.94 31.60
N THR A 204 -5.98 7.37 30.59
CA THR A 204 -4.97 6.52 29.93
C THR A 204 -3.75 6.30 30.84
N LEU A 205 -3.38 7.29 31.66
CA LEU A 205 -2.27 7.18 32.61
C LEU A 205 -2.67 6.34 33.85
N ALA A 206 -3.94 6.37 34.26
CA ALA A 206 -4.42 5.58 35.41
C ALA A 206 -4.52 4.07 35.13
N SER A 207 -4.57 3.66 33.86
CA SER A 207 -4.62 2.24 33.46
C SER A 207 -3.24 1.63 33.19
N SER A 208 -2.16 2.39 33.39
CA SER A 208 -0.77 1.98 33.13
C SER A 208 0.06 1.85 34.41
N ILE A 209 -0.58 1.90 35.60
CA ILE A 209 -0.01 1.60 36.90
C ILE A 209 -0.76 0.37 37.46
#